data_fb4431ea89b1ac717a0e2fa7c6e3fdd5
#
_entry.id   fb4431ea89b1ac717a0e2fa7c6e3fdd5
#
_cell.length_a   1.000
_cell.length_b   1.000
_cell.length_c   1.000
_cell.angle_alpha   90.00
_cell.angle_beta   90.00
_cell.angle_gamma   90.00
#
_symmetry.space_group_name_H-M   'P 1'
#
loop_
_entity.id
_entity.type
_entity.pdbx_description
1 polymer ?
#
loop_
_entity_poly.entity_id
_entity_poly.type
_entity_poly.pdbx_seq_one_letter_code
_entity_poly.pdbx_strand_id
1 'polypeptide(L)'
;GQKIIKKILEKDVPVVLDPTLLLERNYWDRLLKEATVCIPKQPYCFCYFLGNNKKHRESVKHLSQHKDYKIVNLQHFSGFCEADVDFADENLYAVSPQDFIALIANADYVCTDSFHCTAFSIQYEKNFTVFHRFEKKDKNSTNTRLYSLLEQLNLGTRIIDDGQDIIPNAVDYSICNNLLEKQRVISSEYLQEALRARKKF
;
A
#
# COMPACT_ATOMS: atom_id res chain seq x y z
N GLY A 1 12.19 13.54 2.76
CA GLY A 1 12.61 13.58 4.17
C GLY A 1 14.12 13.71 4.29
N GLN A 2 14.89 12.63 4.10
CA GLN A 2 16.34 12.60 4.32
C GLN A 2 17.13 13.74 3.66
N LYS A 3 16.92 13.99 2.36
CA LYS A 3 17.59 15.10 1.63
C LYS A 3 17.26 16.48 2.21
N ILE A 4 16.03 16.67 2.71
CA ILE A 4 15.61 17.92 3.33
C ILE A 4 16.32 18.10 4.69
N ILE A 5 16.34 17.06 5.51
CA ILE A 5 17.02 17.08 6.81
C ILE A 5 18.52 17.35 6.62
N LYS A 6 19.16 16.67 5.67
CA LYS A 6 20.58 16.92 5.34
C LYS A 6 20.83 18.35 4.93
N LYS A 7 19.93 18.95 4.13
CA LYS A 7 20.06 20.35 3.68
C LYS A 7 19.88 21.37 4.83
N ILE A 8 18.99 21.07 5.79
CA ILE A 8 18.65 22.04 6.87
C ILE A 8 19.58 21.88 8.06
N LEU A 9 19.90 20.65 8.45
CA LEU A 9 20.62 20.36 9.68
C LEU A 9 22.04 19.83 9.46
N GLU A 10 22.46 19.67 8.19
CA GLU A 10 23.75 19.09 7.80
C GLU A 10 23.99 17.69 8.38
N LYS A 11 22.91 17.00 8.77
CA LYS A 11 22.94 15.66 9.37
C LYS A 11 22.47 14.60 8.39
N ASP A 12 23.20 13.52 8.30
CA ASP A 12 22.74 12.30 7.65
C ASP A 12 21.86 11.52 8.62
N VAL A 13 20.63 11.24 8.19
CA VAL A 13 19.69 10.40 8.96
C VAL A 13 19.26 9.23 8.07
N PRO A 14 19.07 8.03 8.62
CA PRO A 14 18.58 6.90 7.85
C PRO A 14 17.13 7.10 7.44
N VAL A 15 16.75 6.45 6.35
CA VAL A 15 15.34 6.21 6.01
C VAL A 15 14.94 4.93 6.72
N VAL A 16 13.95 5.02 7.60
CA VAL A 16 13.45 3.87 8.36
C VAL A 16 12.11 3.42 7.83
N LEU A 17 11.75 2.17 8.10
CA LEU A 17 10.46 1.61 7.72
C LEU A 17 9.31 2.31 8.46
N ASP A 18 8.18 2.38 7.78
CA ASP A 18 6.91 2.68 8.41
C ASP A 18 6.57 1.58 9.44
N PRO A 19 5.96 1.91 10.59
CA PRO A 19 5.57 0.92 11.61
C PRO A 19 4.79 -0.27 11.07
N THR A 20 4.01 -0.08 10.00
CA THR A 20 3.26 -1.16 9.33
C THR A 20 4.17 -2.28 8.82
N LEU A 21 5.36 -1.94 8.31
CA LEU A 21 6.33 -2.91 7.79
C LEU A 21 7.40 -3.27 8.79
N LEU A 22 7.60 -2.45 9.84
CA LEU A 22 8.54 -2.74 10.92
C LEU A 22 8.08 -3.94 11.75
N LEU A 23 6.77 -4.07 11.97
CA LEU A 23 6.19 -5.24 12.61
C LEU A 23 6.13 -6.42 11.63
N GLU A 24 6.42 -7.62 12.13
CA GLU A 24 6.26 -8.84 11.36
C GLU A 24 4.78 -9.22 11.16
N ARG A 25 4.52 -10.00 10.13
CA ARG A 25 3.18 -10.44 9.74
C ARG A 25 2.40 -11.10 10.89
N ASN A 26 3.05 -11.89 11.73
CA ASN A 26 2.42 -12.59 12.84
C ASN A 26 1.72 -11.66 13.85
N TYR A 27 2.16 -10.41 13.98
CA TYR A 27 1.49 -9.41 14.82
C TYR A 27 0.17 -8.95 14.17
N TRP A 28 0.16 -8.77 12.86
CA TRP A 28 -1.02 -8.40 12.10
C TRP A 28 -2.03 -9.55 12.01
N ASP A 29 -1.56 -10.79 11.89
CA ASP A 29 -2.41 -12.00 11.87
C ASP A 29 -3.25 -12.17 13.16
N ARG A 30 -2.81 -11.60 14.28
CA ARG A 30 -3.62 -11.57 15.51
C ARG A 30 -4.86 -10.68 15.34
N LEU A 31 -4.72 -9.54 14.67
CA LEU A 31 -5.82 -8.62 14.40
C LEU A 31 -6.81 -9.22 13.40
N LEU A 32 -6.36 -10.04 12.47
CA LEU A 32 -7.25 -10.71 11.51
C LEU A 32 -8.30 -11.59 12.19
N LYS A 33 -8.01 -12.12 13.38
CA LYS A 33 -8.96 -12.95 14.14
C LYS A 33 -10.18 -12.16 14.66
N GLU A 34 -10.06 -10.84 14.71
CA GLU A 34 -11.09 -9.91 15.15
C GLU A 34 -11.88 -9.32 13.98
N ALA A 35 -11.50 -9.64 12.75
CA ALA A 35 -12.18 -9.16 11.55
C ALA A 35 -13.58 -9.76 11.46
N THR A 36 -14.54 -8.92 11.10
CA THR A 36 -15.97 -9.27 11.00
C THR A 36 -16.49 -9.16 9.57
N VAL A 37 -15.72 -8.57 8.65
CA VAL A 37 -16.10 -8.41 7.25
C VAL A 37 -16.28 -9.77 6.56
N CYS A 38 -17.34 -9.87 5.76
CA CYS A 38 -17.55 -11.04 4.92
C CYS A 38 -16.58 -11.02 3.73
N ILE A 39 -15.63 -11.95 3.71
CA ILE A 39 -14.70 -12.10 2.60
C ILE A 39 -15.44 -12.75 1.40
N PRO A 40 -15.35 -12.17 0.18
CA PRO A 40 -15.92 -12.78 -1.01
C PRO A 40 -15.42 -14.23 -1.23
N LYS A 41 -16.31 -15.12 -1.64
CA LYS A 41 -15.95 -16.54 -1.92
C LYS A 41 -15.29 -16.70 -3.29
N GLN A 42 -15.59 -15.81 -4.22
CA GLN A 42 -15.00 -15.79 -5.56
C GLN A 42 -13.73 -14.95 -5.57
N PRO A 43 -12.79 -15.18 -6.53
CA PRO A 43 -11.60 -14.36 -6.68
C PRO A 43 -11.96 -12.88 -6.81
N TYR A 44 -11.21 -12.00 -6.12
CA TYR A 44 -11.50 -10.57 -6.16
C TYR A 44 -10.27 -9.68 -6.20
N CYS A 45 -10.47 -8.52 -6.82
CA CYS A 45 -9.56 -7.39 -6.79
C CYS A 45 -10.04 -6.41 -5.71
N PHE A 46 -9.24 -6.25 -4.65
CA PHE A 46 -9.51 -5.23 -3.64
C PHE A 46 -9.00 -3.87 -4.09
N CYS A 47 -9.87 -2.88 -4.03
CA CYS A 47 -9.58 -1.51 -4.44
C CYS A 47 -9.71 -0.54 -3.27
N TYR A 48 -8.69 0.29 -3.07
CA TYR A 48 -8.74 1.39 -2.12
C TYR A 48 -8.04 2.62 -2.70
N PHE A 49 -8.82 3.56 -3.17
CA PHE A 49 -8.36 4.79 -3.79
C PHE A 49 -8.70 6.01 -2.95
N LEU A 50 -7.72 6.85 -2.67
CA LEU A 50 -7.86 8.13 -2.00
C LEU A 50 -8.02 9.29 -2.99
N GLY A 51 -7.64 9.08 -4.25
CA GLY A 51 -7.85 9.99 -5.36
C GLY A 51 -9.09 9.68 -6.18
N ASN A 52 -9.50 10.62 -7.03
CA ASN A 52 -10.71 10.56 -7.85
C ASN A 52 -10.45 10.35 -9.36
N ASN A 53 -9.30 9.75 -9.72
CA ASN A 53 -8.92 9.55 -11.10
C ASN A 53 -9.73 8.41 -11.75
N LYS A 54 -10.57 8.72 -12.74
CA LYS A 54 -11.40 7.75 -13.48
C LYS A 54 -10.57 6.71 -14.24
N LYS A 55 -9.39 7.09 -14.76
CA LYS A 55 -8.52 6.18 -15.51
C LYS A 55 -8.01 5.02 -14.66
N HIS A 56 -7.80 5.23 -13.35
CA HIS A 56 -7.43 4.15 -12.44
C HIS A 56 -8.54 3.09 -12.37
N ARG A 57 -9.81 3.54 -12.27
CA ARG A 57 -10.97 2.64 -12.22
C ARG A 57 -11.16 1.89 -13.55
N GLU A 58 -10.94 2.55 -14.66
CA GLU A 58 -10.99 1.93 -16.01
C GLU A 58 -9.92 0.84 -16.15
N SER A 59 -8.67 1.10 -15.76
CA SER A 59 -7.60 0.10 -15.77
C SER A 59 -7.93 -1.11 -14.89
N VAL A 60 -8.56 -0.89 -13.73
CA VAL A 60 -9.01 -1.99 -12.85
C VAL A 60 -10.14 -2.79 -13.49
N LYS A 61 -11.13 -2.14 -14.12
CA LYS A 61 -12.20 -2.84 -14.84
C LYS A 61 -11.65 -3.74 -15.94
N HIS A 62 -10.68 -3.27 -16.71
CA HIS A 62 -10.01 -4.08 -17.74
C HIS A 62 -9.31 -5.29 -17.13
N LEU A 63 -8.53 -5.10 -16.05
CA LEU A 63 -7.89 -6.21 -15.34
C LEU A 63 -8.92 -7.23 -14.85
N SER A 64 -9.99 -6.77 -14.20
CA SER A 64 -11.01 -7.61 -13.59
C SER A 64 -11.77 -8.43 -14.61
N GLN A 65 -12.13 -7.83 -15.75
CA GLN A 65 -12.75 -8.55 -16.88
C GLN A 65 -11.83 -9.63 -17.45
N HIS A 66 -10.51 -9.34 -17.54
CA HIS A 66 -9.54 -10.28 -18.11
C HIS A 66 -9.23 -11.45 -17.16
N LYS A 67 -9.34 -11.24 -15.85
CA LYS A 67 -9.01 -12.21 -14.80
C LYS A 67 -10.22 -12.82 -14.11
N ASP A 68 -11.42 -12.41 -14.49
CA ASP A 68 -12.68 -12.82 -13.84
C ASP A 68 -12.67 -12.52 -12.32
N TYR A 69 -12.18 -11.34 -11.96
CA TYR A 69 -12.18 -10.88 -10.57
C TYR A 69 -13.43 -10.07 -10.27
N LYS A 70 -14.04 -10.30 -9.10
CA LYS A 70 -15.00 -9.36 -8.52
C LYS A 70 -14.27 -8.11 -8.05
N ILE A 71 -14.76 -6.92 -8.37
CA ILE A 71 -14.21 -5.67 -7.85
C ILE A 71 -14.86 -5.36 -6.50
N VAL A 72 -14.05 -5.34 -5.45
CA VAL A 72 -14.45 -4.94 -4.09
C VAL A 72 -13.79 -3.60 -3.77
N ASN A 73 -14.55 -2.54 -3.68
CA ASN A 73 -14.05 -1.19 -3.46
C ASN A 73 -14.36 -0.69 -2.06
N LEU A 74 -13.34 -0.30 -1.32
CA LEU A 74 -13.51 0.45 -0.09
C LEU A 74 -13.53 1.95 -0.43
N GLN A 75 -14.68 2.58 -0.27
CA GLN A 75 -14.81 4.01 -0.49
C GLN A 75 -14.19 4.81 0.66
N HIS A 76 -13.50 5.90 0.32
CA HIS A 76 -12.95 6.75 1.36
C HIS A 76 -13.97 7.74 1.92
N PHE A 77 -13.75 8.18 3.14
CA PHE A 77 -14.72 8.93 3.95
C PHE A 77 -14.96 10.39 3.51
N SER A 78 -14.22 10.93 2.54
CA SER A 78 -14.24 12.37 2.24
C SER A 78 -15.44 12.83 1.39
N GLY A 79 -16.42 11.96 1.17
CA GLY A 79 -17.65 12.30 0.47
C GLY A 79 -17.81 11.59 -0.87
N PHE A 80 -18.72 12.11 -1.70
CA PHE A 80 -19.04 11.54 -3.00
C PHE A 80 -17.83 11.58 -3.95
N CYS A 81 -17.51 10.45 -4.55
CA CYS A 81 -16.49 10.32 -5.59
C CYS A 81 -17.14 9.88 -6.90
N GLU A 82 -17.19 10.78 -7.87
CA GLU A 82 -17.79 10.49 -9.19
C GLU A 82 -17.09 9.32 -9.91
N ALA A 83 -15.79 9.13 -9.67
CA ALA A 83 -15.03 8.04 -10.26
C ALA A 83 -15.45 6.65 -9.75
N ASP A 84 -16.13 6.58 -8.60
CA ASP A 84 -16.58 5.33 -7.99
C ASP A 84 -18.01 4.94 -8.43
N VAL A 85 -18.69 5.81 -9.19
CA VAL A 85 -20.04 5.50 -9.73
C VAL A 85 -19.91 4.36 -10.75
N ASP A 86 -20.69 3.32 -10.57
CA ASP A 86 -20.71 2.12 -11.42
C ASP A 86 -19.32 1.47 -11.62
N PHE A 87 -18.43 1.67 -10.63
CA PHE A 87 -17.06 1.14 -10.68
C PHE A 87 -16.97 -0.31 -10.19
N ALA A 88 -17.52 -0.60 -9.04
CA ALA A 88 -17.29 -1.86 -8.33
C ALA A 88 -18.56 -2.71 -8.24
N ASP A 89 -18.36 -4.04 -8.18
CA ASP A 89 -19.44 -5.00 -7.93
C ASP A 89 -19.91 -4.94 -6.48
N GLU A 90 -18.99 -4.57 -5.55
CA GLU A 90 -19.30 -4.39 -4.14
C GLU A 90 -18.59 -3.15 -3.61
N ASN A 91 -19.36 -2.26 -2.98
CA ASN A 91 -18.86 -1.05 -2.34
C ASN A 91 -18.98 -1.17 -0.83
N LEU A 92 -17.85 -1.00 -0.13
CA LEU A 92 -17.75 -0.96 1.32
C LEU A 92 -17.54 0.49 1.77
N TYR A 93 -18.31 0.94 2.76
CA TYR A 93 -18.28 2.33 3.22
C TYR A 93 -17.60 2.52 4.56
N ALA A 94 -17.69 1.53 5.43
CA ALA A 94 -17.10 1.59 6.75
C ALA A 94 -16.58 0.20 7.11
N VAL A 95 -15.28 0.10 7.29
CA VAL A 95 -14.63 -1.13 7.74
C VAL A 95 -13.70 -0.80 8.91
N SER A 96 -13.58 -1.73 9.85
CA SER A 96 -12.58 -1.61 10.91
C SER A 96 -11.17 -1.76 10.35
N PRO A 97 -10.12 -1.35 11.09
CA PRO A 97 -8.75 -1.63 10.68
C PRO A 97 -8.48 -3.13 10.48
N GLN A 98 -9.09 -3.99 11.28
CA GLN A 98 -8.99 -5.44 11.16
C GLN A 98 -9.62 -5.94 9.87
N ASP A 99 -10.80 -5.42 9.53
CA ASP A 99 -11.50 -5.74 8.28
C ASP A 99 -10.73 -5.27 7.05
N PHE A 100 -10.13 -4.07 7.12
CA PHE A 100 -9.27 -3.55 6.05
C PHE A 100 -8.08 -4.48 5.76
N ILE A 101 -7.40 -4.95 6.82
CA ILE A 101 -6.29 -5.88 6.68
C ILE A 101 -6.78 -7.23 6.14
N ALA A 102 -7.94 -7.72 6.63
CA ALA A 102 -8.53 -8.99 6.18
C ALA A 102 -8.88 -8.95 4.68
N LEU A 103 -9.45 -7.85 4.20
CA LEU A 103 -9.76 -7.66 2.79
C LEU A 103 -8.51 -7.70 1.91
N ILE A 104 -7.40 -7.08 2.35
CA ILE A 104 -6.13 -7.14 1.62
C ILE A 104 -5.53 -8.54 1.69
N ALA A 105 -5.48 -9.15 2.87
CA ALA A 105 -4.84 -10.45 3.08
C ALA A 105 -5.49 -11.59 2.26
N ASN A 106 -6.79 -11.49 1.98
CA ASN A 106 -7.54 -12.50 1.23
C ASN A 106 -7.75 -12.13 -0.26
N ALA A 107 -7.37 -10.93 -0.70
CA ALA A 107 -7.52 -10.54 -2.10
C ALA A 107 -6.60 -11.35 -3.03
N ASP A 108 -7.04 -11.62 -4.25
CA ASP A 108 -6.23 -12.20 -5.33
C ASP A 108 -5.36 -11.13 -5.98
N TYR A 109 -5.87 -9.91 -6.01
CA TYR A 109 -5.16 -8.74 -6.51
C TYR A 109 -5.54 -7.49 -5.71
N VAL A 110 -4.61 -6.53 -5.62
CA VAL A 110 -4.86 -5.24 -4.95
C VAL A 110 -4.54 -4.08 -5.88
N CYS A 111 -5.46 -3.14 -6.02
CA CYS A 111 -5.28 -1.90 -6.78
C CYS A 111 -5.47 -0.69 -5.87
N THR A 112 -4.46 0.18 -5.77
CA THR A 112 -4.50 1.28 -4.80
C THR A 112 -3.62 2.46 -5.17
N ASP A 113 -3.91 3.63 -4.61
CA ASP A 113 -3.04 4.80 -4.55
C ASP A 113 -2.65 5.14 -3.10
N SER A 114 -2.97 4.25 -2.16
CA SER A 114 -2.73 4.41 -0.73
C SER A 114 -1.41 3.78 -0.31
N PHE A 115 -0.61 4.54 0.45
CA PHE A 115 0.65 4.05 1.03
C PHE A 115 0.43 2.84 1.96
N HIS A 116 -0.54 2.92 2.88
CA HIS A 116 -0.77 1.83 3.83
C HIS A 116 -1.37 0.58 3.16
N CYS A 117 -2.25 0.77 2.17
CA CYS A 117 -2.74 -0.37 1.38
C CYS A 117 -1.59 -1.07 0.65
N THR A 118 -0.65 -0.31 0.06
CA THR A 118 0.57 -0.85 -0.54
C THR A 118 1.44 -1.58 0.49
N ALA A 119 1.66 -1.00 1.68
CA ALA A 119 2.45 -1.62 2.73
C ALA A 119 1.86 -2.95 3.20
N PHE A 120 0.54 -3.02 3.41
CA PHE A 120 -0.14 -4.28 3.75
C PHE A 120 -0.14 -5.27 2.59
N SER A 121 -0.24 -4.81 1.33
CA SER A 121 -0.09 -5.70 0.17
C SER A 121 1.28 -6.38 0.13
N ILE A 122 2.34 -5.65 0.48
CA ILE A 122 3.69 -6.20 0.63
C ILE A 122 3.75 -7.16 1.81
N GLN A 123 3.21 -6.78 2.97
CA GLN A 123 3.20 -7.59 4.20
C GLN A 123 2.51 -8.95 4.01
N TYR A 124 1.46 -9.00 3.17
CA TYR A 124 0.68 -10.19 2.88
C TYR A 124 1.03 -10.84 1.53
N GLU A 125 2.14 -10.41 0.90
CA GLU A 125 2.66 -10.97 -0.35
C GLU A 125 1.61 -11.03 -1.47
N LYS A 126 0.86 -9.93 -1.63
CA LYS A 126 -0.21 -9.87 -2.63
C LYS A 126 0.32 -9.48 -4.01
N ASN A 127 -0.35 -9.92 -5.06
CA ASN A 127 -0.21 -9.27 -6.35
C ASN A 127 -0.90 -7.92 -6.29
N PHE A 128 -0.22 -6.87 -6.69
CA PHE A 128 -0.77 -5.52 -6.58
C PHE A 128 -0.26 -4.57 -7.65
N THR A 129 -1.02 -3.50 -7.86
CA THR A 129 -0.63 -2.34 -8.65
C THR A 129 -0.89 -1.07 -7.86
N VAL A 130 0.06 -0.16 -7.92
CA VAL A 130 -0.02 1.16 -7.30
C VAL A 130 -0.19 2.22 -8.37
N PHE A 131 -1.08 3.16 -8.11
CA PHE A 131 -1.33 4.30 -8.99
C PHE A 131 -0.83 5.61 -8.35
N HIS A 132 -0.57 6.62 -9.18
CA HIS A 132 -0.20 7.93 -8.72
C HIS A 132 -1.43 8.67 -8.21
N ARG A 133 -1.50 8.96 -6.91
CA ARG A 133 -2.58 9.76 -6.35
C ARG A 133 -2.59 11.20 -6.85
N PHE A 134 -1.41 11.77 -7.08
CA PHE A 134 -1.21 13.16 -7.49
C PHE A 134 -0.47 13.20 -8.83
N GLU A 135 -0.76 14.21 -9.62
CA GLU A 135 0.04 14.49 -10.82
C GLU A 135 1.52 14.72 -10.47
N LYS A 136 2.41 14.42 -11.41
CA LYS A 136 3.88 14.54 -11.22
C LYS A 136 4.32 15.98 -10.84
N LYS A 137 3.54 17.00 -11.20
CA LYS A 137 3.83 18.42 -10.96
C LYS A 137 3.13 18.99 -9.72
N ASP A 138 2.31 18.21 -9.02
CA ASP A 138 1.59 18.68 -7.85
C ASP A 138 2.56 18.90 -6.69
N LYS A 139 2.60 20.15 -6.17
CA LYS A 139 3.46 20.55 -5.04
C LYS A 139 3.10 19.83 -3.74
N ASN A 140 1.84 19.38 -3.61
CA ASN A 140 1.34 18.64 -2.45
C ASN A 140 1.51 17.14 -2.59
N SER A 141 2.16 16.68 -3.67
CA SER A 141 2.32 15.27 -3.96
C SER A 141 3.05 14.52 -2.85
N THR A 142 2.41 13.49 -2.34
CA THR A 142 3.01 12.52 -1.42
C THR A 142 3.43 11.22 -2.12
N ASN A 143 3.38 11.16 -3.45
CA ASN A 143 3.79 10.00 -4.25
C ASN A 143 5.24 9.57 -3.95
N THR A 144 6.09 10.50 -3.51
CA THR A 144 7.49 10.22 -3.13
C THR A 144 7.63 9.13 -2.06
N ARG A 145 6.62 8.97 -1.18
CA ARG A 145 6.60 7.90 -0.17
C ARG A 145 6.44 6.52 -0.83
N LEU A 146 5.56 6.42 -1.81
CA LEU A 146 5.34 5.20 -2.59
C LEU A 146 6.57 4.84 -3.42
N TYR A 147 7.15 5.80 -4.14
CA TYR A 147 8.40 5.58 -4.87
C TYR A 147 9.51 5.07 -3.95
N SER A 148 9.74 5.77 -2.83
CA SER A 148 10.80 5.39 -1.89
C SER A 148 10.63 3.97 -1.35
N LEU A 149 9.40 3.59 -0.98
CA LEU A 149 9.09 2.25 -0.48
C LEU A 149 9.31 1.19 -1.55
N LEU A 150 8.74 1.39 -2.74
CA LEU A 150 8.79 0.40 -3.80
C LEU A 150 10.21 0.23 -4.37
N GLU A 151 10.96 1.31 -4.50
CA GLU A 151 12.38 1.25 -4.92
C GLU A 151 13.25 0.52 -3.90
N GLN A 152 13.08 0.80 -2.60
CA GLN A 152 13.83 0.13 -1.53
C GLN A 152 13.60 -1.38 -1.49
N LEU A 153 12.43 -1.85 -1.91
CA LEU A 153 12.04 -3.25 -1.88
C LEU A 153 12.10 -3.93 -3.26
N ASN A 154 12.70 -3.28 -4.26
CA ASN A 154 12.79 -3.78 -5.64
C ASN A 154 11.42 -4.04 -6.30
N LEU A 155 10.42 -3.24 -5.94
CA LEU A 155 9.05 -3.32 -6.44
C LEU A 155 8.65 -2.10 -7.29
N GLY A 156 9.61 -1.34 -7.80
CA GLY A 156 9.37 -0.11 -8.57
C GLY A 156 8.47 -0.28 -9.79
N THR A 157 8.44 -1.48 -10.38
CA THR A 157 7.58 -1.80 -11.53
C THR A 157 6.09 -1.94 -11.16
N ARG A 158 5.75 -1.90 -9.86
CA ARG A 158 4.36 -2.00 -9.38
C ARG A 158 3.61 -0.67 -9.38
N ILE A 159 4.31 0.44 -9.53
CA ILE A 159 3.68 1.75 -9.73
C ILE A 159 3.61 2.05 -11.22
N ILE A 160 2.42 2.38 -11.71
CA ILE A 160 2.16 2.64 -13.12
C ILE A 160 1.65 4.07 -13.35
N ASP A 161 1.90 4.59 -14.54
CA ASP A 161 1.39 5.88 -15.00
C ASP A 161 -0.06 5.74 -15.50
N ASP A 162 -0.78 6.86 -15.51
CA ASP A 162 -2.16 6.93 -16.01
C ASP A 162 -2.27 6.44 -17.47
N GLY A 163 -3.23 5.57 -17.70
CA GLY A 163 -3.48 5.00 -19.03
C GLY A 163 -2.56 3.84 -19.42
N GLN A 164 -1.70 3.40 -18.51
CA GLN A 164 -0.99 2.13 -18.67
C GLN A 164 -1.88 0.96 -18.26
N ASP A 165 -1.78 -0.12 -19.02
CA ASP A 165 -2.47 -1.36 -18.66
C ASP A 165 -1.79 -2.02 -17.46
N ILE A 166 -2.61 -2.59 -16.59
CA ILE A 166 -2.12 -3.38 -15.49
C ILE A 166 -1.61 -4.71 -16.05
N ILE A 167 -0.31 -4.96 -15.87
CA ILE A 167 0.31 -6.23 -16.22
C ILE A 167 0.20 -7.13 -14.98
N PRO A 168 -0.68 -8.16 -14.99
CA PRO A 168 -0.98 -8.98 -13.82
C PRO A 168 0.09 -10.05 -13.57
N ASN A 169 1.37 -9.69 -13.70
CA ASN A 169 2.48 -10.59 -13.40
C ASN A 169 2.58 -10.84 -11.89
N ALA A 170 2.85 -12.07 -11.52
CA ALA A 170 3.12 -12.42 -10.14
C ALA A 170 4.30 -11.61 -9.58
N VAL A 171 4.20 -11.22 -8.33
CA VAL A 171 5.31 -10.56 -7.62
C VAL A 171 6.28 -11.65 -7.14
N ASP A 172 7.54 -11.52 -7.48
CA ASP A 172 8.58 -12.33 -6.84
C ASP A 172 8.97 -11.69 -5.50
N TYR A 173 8.47 -12.27 -4.43
CA TYR A 173 8.71 -11.81 -3.07
C TYR A 173 10.05 -12.27 -2.49
N SER A 174 10.81 -13.14 -3.14
CA SER A 174 12.09 -13.67 -2.62
C SER A 174 13.10 -12.54 -2.37
N ILE A 175 13.25 -11.63 -3.35
CA ILE A 175 14.13 -10.46 -3.24
C ILE A 175 13.54 -9.43 -2.27
N CYS A 176 12.24 -9.16 -2.39
CA CYS A 176 11.54 -8.19 -1.55
C CYS A 176 11.68 -8.55 -0.06
N ASN A 177 11.42 -9.81 0.32
CA ASN A 177 11.50 -10.26 1.70
C ASN A 177 12.91 -10.12 2.28
N ASN A 178 13.94 -10.47 1.51
CA ASN A 178 15.33 -10.28 1.93
C ASN A 178 15.68 -8.80 2.18
N LEU A 179 15.17 -7.90 1.32
CA LEU A 179 15.37 -6.46 1.48
C LEU A 179 14.58 -5.92 2.67
N LEU A 180 13.35 -6.38 2.86
CA LEU A 180 12.49 -5.98 3.96
C LEU A 180 13.10 -6.36 5.32
N GLU A 181 13.64 -7.59 5.46
CA GLU A 181 14.32 -8.01 6.67
C GLU A 181 15.55 -7.14 6.99
N LYS A 182 16.37 -6.83 6.00
CA LYS A 182 17.51 -5.92 6.18
C LYS A 182 17.06 -4.54 6.67
N GLN A 183 15.97 -4.01 6.10
CA GLN A 183 15.42 -2.72 6.50
C GLN A 183 14.80 -2.75 7.91
N ARG A 184 14.21 -3.87 8.31
CA ARG A 184 13.72 -4.08 9.70
C ARG A 184 14.87 -4.00 10.70
N VAL A 185 15.98 -4.67 10.43
CA VAL A 185 17.18 -4.62 11.31
C VAL A 185 17.66 -3.17 11.45
N ILE A 186 17.94 -2.49 10.35
CA ILE A 186 18.42 -1.09 10.34
C ILE A 186 17.45 -0.17 11.09
N SER A 187 16.15 -0.32 10.84
CA SER A 187 15.13 0.54 11.47
C SER A 187 15.01 0.28 12.96
N SER A 188 15.09 -0.98 13.38
CA SER A 188 15.03 -1.37 14.79
C SER A 188 16.25 -0.90 15.57
N GLU A 189 17.44 -1.02 15.00
CA GLU A 189 18.69 -0.53 15.61
C GLU A 189 18.64 0.98 15.81
N TYR A 190 18.24 1.73 14.77
CA TYR A 190 18.08 3.19 14.85
C TYR A 190 17.09 3.59 15.94
N LEU A 191 15.93 2.92 16.02
CA LEU A 191 14.91 3.18 17.04
C LEU A 191 15.44 2.90 18.45
N GLN A 192 16.16 1.79 18.65
CA GLN A 192 16.75 1.44 19.93
C GLN A 192 17.80 2.46 20.37
N GLU A 193 18.66 2.91 19.47
CA GLU A 193 19.66 3.95 19.75
C GLU A 193 19.01 5.27 20.16
N ALA A 194 17.97 5.70 19.41
CA ALA A 194 17.22 6.91 19.71
C ALA A 194 16.55 6.86 21.10
N LEU A 195 16.00 5.71 21.48
CA LEU A 195 15.39 5.50 22.79
C LEU A 195 16.42 5.47 23.93
N ARG A 196 17.61 4.89 23.70
CA ARG A 196 18.72 4.91 24.68
C ARG A 196 19.28 6.30 24.92
N ALA A 197 19.40 7.11 23.86
CA ALA A 197 19.87 8.49 23.97
C ALA A 197 18.94 9.36 24.83
N ARG A 198 17.63 9.11 24.82
CA ARG A 198 16.64 9.82 25.66
C ARG A 198 16.72 9.51 27.17
N LYS A 199 17.31 8.38 27.56
CA LYS A 199 17.45 8.01 28.99
C LYS A 199 18.63 8.71 29.69
N LYS A 200 19.35 9.58 28.99
CA LYS A 200 20.51 10.31 29.55
C LYS A 200 20.18 11.78 29.90
N PHE A 201 18.92 12.18 29.92
CA PHE A 201 18.45 13.52 30.35
C PHE A 201 17.47 13.40 31.51
#